data_dc41e22f95de03a95f4a3d38272cf7a9
#
_entry.id   dc41e22f95de03a95f4a3d38272cf7a9
#
_cell.length_a   1.000
_cell.length_b   1.000
_cell.length_c   1.000
_cell.angle_alpha   90.00
_cell.angle_beta   90.00
_cell.angle_gamma   90.00
#
_symmetry.space_group_name_H-M   'P 1'
#
loop_
_entity.id
_entity.type
_entity.pdbx_description
1 polymer ?
#
loop_
_entity_poly.entity_id
_entity_poly.type
_entity_poly.pdbx_seq_one_letter_code
_entity_poly.pdbx_strand_id
1 'polypeptide(L)'
;KNLKKKKKKNSEVSLIVKTKEYPGFPTDLQAQLTSSLLKTKGRSEIVENIFENRFMHIGELIRMGANVKQIGSKVIVKECKKLRGAEVMATDLRASSCLVIAALMADGKTTINRVYHLDRGYENLEKKLKLCGAQIKRVKS
;
A
#
# COMPACT_ATOMS: atom_id res chain seq x y z
N LYS A 1 -15.36 -32.22 23.82
CA LYS A 1 -15.07 -32.20 22.37
C LYS A 1 -13.97 -31.14 22.13
N ASN A 2 -12.73 -31.59 21.97
CA ASN A 2 -11.58 -30.71 21.68
C ASN A 2 -11.66 -30.27 20.22
N LEU A 3 -12.06 -29.02 19.98
CA LEU A 3 -11.88 -28.36 18.70
C LEU A 3 -10.39 -28.01 18.53
N LYS A 4 -9.65 -28.88 17.87
CA LYS A 4 -8.29 -28.55 17.39
C LYS A 4 -8.41 -27.40 16.40
N LYS A 5 -8.00 -26.19 16.82
CA LYS A 5 -7.77 -25.07 15.89
C LYS A 5 -6.71 -25.53 14.89
N LYS A 6 -7.12 -25.85 13.66
CA LYS A 6 -6.19 -26.01 12.55
C LYS A 6 -5.45 -24.67 12.41
N LYS A 7 -4.17 -24.64 12.78
CA LYS A 7 -3.28 -23.53 12.38
C LYS A 7 -3.36 -23.45 10.87
N LYS A 8 -3.97 -22.39 10.33
CA LYS A 8 -3.84 -22.06 8.91
C LYS A 8 -2.33 -21.97 8.64
N LYS A 9 -1.81 -22.89 7.82
CA LYS A 9 -0.47 -22.73 7.25
C LYS A 9 -0.49 -21.37 6.56
N ASN A 10 0.35 -20.44 7.03
CA ASN A 10 0.59 -19.18 6.32
C ASN A 10 1.23 -19.55 4.98
N SER A 11 0.42 -19.68 3.94
CA SER A 11 0.89 -19.95 2.60
C SER A 11 1.64 -18.71 2.08
N GLU A 12 2.82 -18.92 1.52
CA GLU A 12 3.52 -17.89 0.78
C GLU A 12 2.70 -17.50 -0.46
N VAL A 13 2.63 -16.20 -0.71
CA VAL A 13 1.97 -15.64 -1.89
C VAL A 13 3.06 -15.14 -2.84
N SER A 14 3.00 -15.58 -4.07
CA SER A 14 3.84 -15.07 -5.15
C SER A 14 2.93 -14.65 -6.30
N LEU A 15 2.83 -13.36 -6.54
CA LEU A 15 2.02 -12.79 -7.61
C LEU A 15 2.94 -12.12 -8.63
N ILE A 16 2.58 -12.28 -9.91
CA ILE A 16 3.12 -11.48 -11.00
C ILE A 16 1.95 -10.76 -11.64
N VAL A 17 1.86 -9.46 -11.41
CA VAL A 17 0.78 -8.61 -11.92
C VAL A 17 1.34 -7.62 -12.90
N LYS A 18 0.73 -7.54 -14.07
CA LYS A 18 1.07 -6.57 -15.12
C LYS A 18 -0.13 -5.66 -15.34
N THR A 19 0.10 -4.36 -15.28
CA THR A 19 -0.96 -3.42 -15.66
C THR A 19 -1.26 -3.55 -17.13
N LYS A 20 -2.54 -3.52 -17.46
CA LYS A 20 -3.03 -3.67 -18.83
C LYS A 20 -4.35 -2.93 -18.96
N GLU A 21 -4.65 -2.50 -20.18
CA GLU A 21 -5.98 -1.96 -20.51
C GLU A 21 -7.09 -2.95 -20.21
N TYR A 22 -8.28 -2.40 -19.94
CA TYR A 22 -9.48 -3.21 -19.68
C TYR A 22 -9.62 -4.36 -20.71
N PRO A 23 -9.90 -5.60 -20.28
CA PRO A 23 -10.25 -6.05 -18.91
C PRO A 23 -9.06 -6.50 -18.04
N GLY A 24 -7.83 -6.08 -18.35
CA GLY A 24 -6.65 -6.39 -17.56
C GLY A 24 -6.61 -5.63 -16.23
N PHE A 25 -5.52 -5.82 -15.47
CA PHE A 25 -5.36 -5.14 -14.18
C PHE A 25 -5.11 -3.63 -14.39
N PRO A 26 -5.95 -2.75 -13.80
CA PRO A 26 -5.87 -1.32 -14.05
C PRO A 26 -4.67 -0.68 -13.37
N THR A 27 -3.98 0.20 -14.08
CA THR A 27 -2.87 0.99 -13.54
C THR A 27 -3.28 1.84 -12.33
N ASP A 28 -4.52 2.25 -12.26
CA ASP A 28 -5.06 3.07 -11.15
C ASP A 28 -5.08 2.34 -9.80
N LEU A 29 -4.97 1.03 -9.79
CA LEU A 29 -4.91 0.19 -8.59
C LEU A 29 -3.50 -0.35 -8.30
N GLN A 30 -2.51 -0.03 -9.13
CA GLN A 30 -1.15 -0.56 -9.00
C GLN A 30 -0.52 -0.20 -7.65
N ALA A 31 -0.59 1.07 -7.24
CA ALA A 31 0.00 1.53 -6.00
C ALA A 31 -0.68 0.90 -4.76
N GLN A 32 -2.00 0.79 -4.78
CA GLN A 32 -2.78 0.17 -3.70
C GLN A 32 -2.47 -1.33 -3.57
N LEU A 33 -2.33 -2.03 -4.69
CA LEU A 33 -1.91 -3.43 -4.69
C LEU A 33 -0.50 -3.57 -4.11
N THR A 34 0.44 -2.73 -4.53
CA THR A 34 1.81 -2.73 -3.99
C THR A 34 1.79 -2.61 -2.47
N SER A 35 1.03 -1.67 -1.94
CA SER A 35 0.91 -1.46 -0.50
C SER A 35 0.28 -2.64 0.23
N SER A 36 -0.77 -3.24 -0.32
CA SER A 36 -1.44 -4.38 0.29
C SER A 36 -0.58 -5.64 0.40
N LEU A 37 0.47 -5.74 -0.42
CA LEU A 37 1.40 -6.88 -0.42
C LEU A 37 2.58 -6.73 0.56
N LEU A 38 2.76 -5.57 1.20
CA LEU A 38 3.95 -5.28 2.00
C LEU A 38 4.17 -6.24 3.17
N LYS A 39 3.12 -6.76 3.77
CA LYS A 39 3.19 -7.72 4.89
C LYS A 39 2.84 -9.15 4.49
N THR A 40 2.69 -9.40 3.21
CA THR A 40 2.37 -10.73 2.67
C THR A 40 3.65 -11.53 2.54
N LYS A 41 3.64 -12.77 3.04
CA LYS A 41 4.77 -13.70 2.86
C LYS A 41 4.97 -14.01 1.39
N GLY A 42 6.22 -14.07 0.98
CA GLY A 42 6.62 -14.40 -0.38
C GLY A 42 7.17 -13.20 -1.14
N ARG A 43 7.27 -13.37 -2.45
CA ARG A 43 7.83 -12.37 -3.36
C ARG A 43 6.85 -12.13 -4.50
N SER A 44 6.44 -10.91 -4.65
CA SER A 44 5.55 -10.50 -5.75
C SER A 44 6.24 -9.50 -6.67
N GLU A 45 5.81 -9.48 -7.92
CA GLU A 45 6.27 -8.54 -8.92
C GLU A 45 5.08 -7.78 -9.50
N ILE A 46 5.23 -6.48 -9.62
CA ILE A 46 4.23 -5.61 -10.25
C ILE A 46 4.92 -4.88 -11.39
N VAL A 47 4.40 -5.08 -12.59
CA VAL A 47 4.93 -4.46 -13.82
C VAL A 47 3.96 -3.41 -14.31
N GLU A 48 4.43 -2.17 -14.42
CA GLU A 48 3.66 -1.05 -14.97
C GLU A 48 3.93 -0.92 -16.47
N ASN A 49 2.93 -1.24 -17.29
CA ASN A 49 3.04 -1.23 -18.73
C ASN A 49 2.24 -0.10 -19.41
N ILE A 50 1.44 0.65 -18.64
CA ILE A 50 0.54 1.66 -19.19
C ILE A 50 1.18 3.05 -19.18
N PHE A 51 1.79 3.42 -18.05
CA PHE A 51 2.39 4.72 -17.88
C PHE A 51 3.83 4.64 -17.38
N GLU A 52 4.64 5.55 -17.82
CA GLU A 52 5.96 5.81 -17.24
C GLU A 52 5.83 6.56 -15.91
N ASN A 53 6.83 6.45 -15.06
CA ASN A 53 6.97 7.22 -13.81
C ASN A 53 5.80 7.11 -12.80
N ARG A 54 5.14 5.96 -12.71
CA ARG A 54 4.08 5.71 -11.73
C ARG A 54 4.53 5.04 -10.44
N PHE A 55 5.77 5.22 -10.04
CA PHE A 55 6.36 4.61 -8.84
C PHE A 55 6.80 5.63 -7.78
N MET A 56 6.23 6.82 -7.77
CA MET A 56 6.59 7.87 -6.81
C MET A 56 6.31 7.47 -5.35
N HIS A 57 5.35 6.57 -5.13
CA HIS A 57 5.03 6.03 -3.82
C HIS A 57 6.09 5.09 -3.26
N ILE A 58 6.95 4.52 -4.09
CA ILE A 58 7.96 3.53 -3.65
C ILE A 58 8.97 4.15 -2.67
N GLY A 59 9.45 5.34 -2.94
CA GLY A 59 10.35 6.06 -2.04
C GLY A 59 9.74 6.28 -0.64
N GLU A 60 8.47 6.63 -0.59
CA GLU A 60 7.75 6.85 0.66
C GLU A 60 7.49 5.52 1.41
N LEU A 61 7.20 4.43 0.70
CA LEU A 61 7.10 3.10 1.31
C LEU A 61 8.43 2.62 1.89
N ILE A 62 9.54 2.89 1.20
CA ILE A 62 10.89 2.59 1.71
C ILE A 62 11.16 3.37 2.99
N ARG A 63 10.72 4.63 3.09
CA ARG A 63 10.82 5.45 4.29
C ARG A 63 10.09 4.82 5.49
N MET A 64 9.01 4.08 5.24
CA MET A 64 8.28 3.30 6.24
C MET A 64 8.93 1.93 6.55
N GLY A 65 10.05 1.62 5.92
CA GLY A 65 10.77 0.35 6.11
C GLY A 65 10.28 -0.80 5.23
N ALA A 66 9.49 -0.51 4.19
CA ALA A 66 9.01 -1.53 3.25
C ALA A 66 10.15 -2.20 2.48
N ASN A 67 10.01 -3.51 2.24
CA ASN A 67 10.95 -4.28 1.44
C ASN A 67 10.51 -4.29 -0.02
N VAL A 68 10.71 -3.18 -0.69
CA VAL A 68 10.34 -2.96 -2.08
C VAL A 68 11.53 -2.46 -2.88
N LYS A 69 11.64 -2.90 -4.13
CA LYS A 69 12.69 -2.48 -5.05
C LYS A 69 12.12 -2.23 -6.43
N GLN A 70 12.37 -1.04 -6.95
CA GLN A 70 12.05 -0.71 -8.33
C GLN A 70 13.22 -1.07 -9.26
N ILE A 71 12.91 -1.76 -10.34
CA ILE A 71 13.85 -2.06 -11.43
C ILE A 71 13.13 -1.74 -12.75
N GLY A 72 13.46 -0.59 -13.36
CA GLY A 72 12.78 -0.13 -14.56
C GLY A 72 11.27 0.05 -14.34
N SER A 73 10.46 -0.63 -15.13
CA SER A 73 8.99 -0.63 -15.06
C SER A 73 8.43 -1.68 -14.09
N LYS A 74 9.26 -2.28 -13.26
CA LYS A 74 8.89 -3.36 -12.35
C LYS A 74 9.21 -2.99 -10.91
N VAL A 75 8.32 -3.36 -10.01
CA VAL A 75 8.54 -3.34 -8.56
C VAL A 75 8.52 -4.75 -8.01
N ILE A 76 9.53 -5.10 -7.25
CA ILE A 76 9.59 -6.34 -6.48
C ILE A 76 9.18 -6.02 -5.06
N VAL A 77 8.18 -6.74 -4.56
CA VAL A 77 7.66 -6.61 -3.20
C VAL A 77 7.95 -7.90 -2.44
N LYS A 78 8.64 -7.78 -1.32
CA LYS A 78 8.88 -8.89 -0.39
C LYS A 78 8.25 -8.57 0.96
N GLU A 79 8.00 -9.60 1.75
CA GLU A 79 7.47 -9.43 3.10
C GLU A 79 8.32 -8.43 3.91
N CYS A 80 7.65 -7.45 4.50
CA CYS A 80 8.21 -6.55 5.48
C CYS A 80 7.70 -6.92 6.87
N LYS A 81 8.57 -7.45 7.71
CA LYS A 81 8.19 -7.84 9.08
C LYS A 81 7.99 -6.65 10.01
N LYS A 82 8.69 -5.55 9.77
CA LYS A 82 8.68 -4.35 10.60
C LYS A 82 8.38 -3.10 9.79
N LEU A 83 7.15 -3.00 9.30
CA LEU A 83 6.67 -1.76 8.70
C LEU A 83 6.40 -0.75 9.82
N ARG A 84 7.01 0.42 9.75
CA ARG A 84 6.97 1.44 10.81
C ARG A 84 6.32 2.71 10.34
N GLY A 85 5.63 3.38 11.26
CA GLY A 85 5.14 4.72 11.04
C GLY A 85 6.26 5.70 10.75
N ALA A 86 6.01 6.61 9.81
CA ALA A 86 6.94 7.66 9.40
C ALA A 86 6.17 8.90 8.95
N GLU A 87 6.89 9.98 8.77
CA GLU A 87 6.36 11.14 8.07
C GLU A 87 6.58 10.95 6.57
N VAL A 88 5.49 10.91 5.82
CA VAL A 88 5.48 10.65 4.39
C VAL A 88 4.66 11.70 3.64
N MET A 89 4.89 11.80 2.35
CA MET A 89 4.28 12.82 1.50
C MET A 89 3.44 12.20 0.40
N ALA A 90 2.18 12.59 0.34
CA ALA A 90 1.30 12.26 -0.77
C ALA A 90 1.68 13.10 -2.00
N THR A 91 1.93 12.46 -3.13
CA THR A 91 2.33 13.12 -4.38
C THR A 91 1.18 13.22 -5.39
N ASP A 92 0.26 12.28 -5.34
CA ASP A 92 -0.94 12.21 -6.17
C ASP A 92 -2.01 11.37 -5.48
N LEU A 93 -3.17 11.24 -6.11
CA LEU A 93 -4.30 10.48 -5.55
C LEU A 93 -3.97 9.00 -5.27
N ARG A 94 -3.25 8.34 -6.18
CA ARG A 94 -2.92 6.91 -6.08
C ARG A 94 -1.87 6.66 -5.02
N ALA A 95 -0.83 7.47 -5.00
CA ALA A 95 0.20 7.44 -3.96
C ALA A 95 -0.41 7.73 -2.58
N SER A 96 -1.33 8.68 -2.49
CA SER A 96 -2.02 9.02 -1.25
C SER A 96 -2.78 7.83 -0.67
N SER A 97 -3.58 7.15 -1.47
CA SER A 97 -4.34 5.96 -1.02
C SER A 97 -3.42 4.79 -0.66
N CYS A 98 -2.35 4.59 -1.41
CA CYS A 98 -1.31 3.62 -1.12
C CYS A 98 -0.69 3.85 0.28
N LEU A 99 -0.35 5.10 0.59
CA LEU A 99 0.25 5.46 1.88
C LEU A 99 -0.75 5.29 3.04
N VAL A 100 -2.03 5.54 2.83
CA VAL A 100 -3.06 5.26 3.84
C VAL A 100 -3.12 3.75 4.13
N ILE A 101 -3.13 2.90 3.11
CA ILE A 101 -3.11 1.44 3.29
C ILE A 101 -1.87 1.00 4.06
N ALA A 102 -0.68 1.49 3.69
CA ALA A 102 0.56 1.18 4.38
C ALA A 102 0.52 1.64 5.84
N ALA A 103 0.02 2.85 6.10
CA ALA A 103 -0.11 3.40 7.45
C ALA A 103 -1.02 2.57 8.36
N LEU A 104 -2.10 2.00 7.81
CA LEU A 104 -3.00 1.12 8.57
C LEU A 104 -2.33 -0.20 9.00
N MET A 105 -1.29 -0.63 8.28
CA MET A 105 -0.54 -1.85 8.59
C MET A 105 0.73 -1.60 9.40
N ALA A 106 1.20 -0.35 9.46
CA ALA A 106 2.45 0.01 10.13
C ALA A 106 2.30 0.09 11.64
N ASP A 107 3.38 -0.21 12.33
CA ASP A 107 3.49 0.01 13.77
C ASP A 107 3.84 1.47 14.05
N GLY A 108 3.20 2.05 15.05
CA GLY A 108 3.41 3.43 15.44
C GLY A 108 2.61 4.44 14.61
N LYS A 109 3.02 5.69 14.69
CA LYS A 109 2.30 6.81 14.07
C LYS A 109 2.86 7.11 12.67
N THR A 110 1.97 7.23 11.70
CA THR A 110 2.30 7.75 10.36
C THR A 110 1.63 9.11 10.16
N THR A 111 2.40 10.07 9.69
CA THR A 111 1.88 11.38 9.28
C THR A 111 1.96 11.49 7.77
N ILE A 112 0.82 11.69 7.13
CA ILE A 112 0.74 11.85 5.67
C ILE A 112 0.49 13.31 5.37
N ASN A 113 1.45 13.95 4.74
CA ASN A 113 1.37 15.35 4.31
C ASN A 113 0.74 15.46 2.91
N ARG A 114 0.23 16.63 2.58
CA ARG A 114 -0.41 16.96 1.29
C ARG A 114 -1.63 16.08 0.96
N VAL A 115 -2.44 15.80 1.94
CA VAL A 115 -3.64 14.94 1.79
C VAL A 115 -4.74 15.55 0.92
N TYR A 116 -4.62 16.78 0.47
CA TYR A 116 -5.53 17.37 -0.51
C TYR A 116 -5.58 16.55 -1.83
N HIS A 117 -4.53 15.84 -2.17
CA HIS A 117 -4.55 14.88 -3.28
C HIS A 117 -5.55 13.74 -3.04
N LEU A 118 -5.64 13.27 -1.80
CA LEU A 118 -6.58 12.23 -1.39
C LEU A 118 -8.04 12.72 -1.48
N ASP A 119 -8.28 13.96 -1.06
CA ASP A 119 -9.61 14.55 -1.00
C ASP A 119 -10.26 14.70 -2.39
N ARG A 120 -9.47 14.72 -3.45
CA ARG A 120 -9.97 14.78 -4.83
C ARG A 120 -10.71 13.53 -5.27
N GLY A 121 -10.42 12.37 -4.69
CA GLY A 121 -11.00 11.10 -5.11
C GLY A 121 -11.68 10.31 -4.00
N TYR A 122 -11.49 10.69 -2.75
CA TYR A 122 -12.05 10.00 -1.58
C TYR A 122 -12.73 10.98 -0.65
N GLU A 123 -14.04 10.96 -0.64
CA GLU A 123 -14.83 11.80 0.26
C GLU A 123 -14.78 11.30 1.69
N ASN A 124 -14.31 12.15 2.61
CA ASN A 124 -14.26 11.86 4.06
C ASN A 124 -13.66 10.50 4.40
N LEU A 125 -12.55 10.13 3.76
CA LEU A 125 -11.93 8.82 3.93
C LEU A 125 -11.57 8.54 5.39
N GLU A 126 -11.04 9.53 6.11
CA GLU A 126 -10.68 9.40 7.52
C GLU A 126 -11.89 9.07 8.40
N LYS A 127 -13.05 9.65 8.11
CA LYS A 127 -14.30 9.34 8.85
C LYS A 127 -14.76 7.92 8.58
N LYS A 128 -14.73 7.49 7.31
CA LYS A 128 -15.12 6.14 6.90
C LYS A 128 -14.21 5.08 7.50
N LEU A 129 -12.90 5.29 7.47
CA LEU A 129 -11.92 4.38 8.08
C LEU A 129 -12.05 4.34 9.60
N LYS A 130 -12.33 5.46 10.24
CA LYS A 130 -12.58 5.52 11.69
C LYS A 130 -13.79 4.69 12.09
N LEU A 131 -14.86 4.71 11.29
CA LEU A 131 -16.04 3.85 11.50
C LEU A 131 -15.70 2.35 11.35
N CYS A 132 -14.68 2.02 10.57
CA CYS A 132 -14.15 0.65 10.44
C CYS A 132 -13.15 0.27 11.56
N GLY A 133 -12.92 1.13 12.54
CA GLY A 133 -12.04 0.87 13.67
C GLY A 133 -10.61 1.42 13.52
N ALA A 134 -10.29 2.15 12.46
CA ALA A 134 -8.97 2.75 12.30
C ALA A 134 -8.75 3.92 13.29
N GLN A 135 -7.54 3.99 13.84
CA GLN A 135 -7.10 5.11 14.65
C GLN A 135 -6.51 6.19 13.74
N ILE A 136 -7.35 7.04 13.24
CA ILE A 136 -7.01 8.04 12.23
C ILE A 136 -7.66 9.38 12.56
N LYS A 137 -6.96 10.48 12.30
CA LYS A 137 -7.49 11.83 12.43
C LYS A 137 -6.89 12.75 11.38
N ARG A 138 -7.66 13.75 10.99
CA ARG A 138 -7.16 14.88 10.21
C ARG A 138 -6.59 15.93 11.14
N VAL A 139 -5.42 16.45 10.80
CA VAL A 139 -4.76 17.55 11.51
C VAL A 139 -4.70 18.74 10.57
N LYS A 140 -4.95 19.93 11.08
CA LYS A 140 -4.70 21.17 10.33
C LYS A 140 -3.19 21.42 10.32
N SER A 141 -2.65 21.69 9.13
CA SER A 141 -1.28 22.20 8.96
C SER A 141 -1.24 23.68 9.30
#